data_fdb2efd882c7f2cb2552accdb4e1af16
#
_entry.id   fdb2efd882c7f2cb2552accdb4e1af16
#
_cell.length_a   1.000
_cell.length_b   1.000
_cell.length_c   1.000
_cell.angle_alpha   90.00
_cell.angle_beta   90.00
_cell.angle_gamma   90.00
#
_symmetry.space_group_name_H-M   'P 1'
#
loop_
_entity.id
_entity.type
_entity.pdbx_description
1 polymer ?
#
loop_
_entity_poly.entity_id
_entity_poly.type
_entity_poly.pdbx_seq_one_letter_code
_entity_poly.pdbx_strand_id
1 'polypeptide(L)'
;MSKKLAQTPPMGWNSWDCYGASVREDEVRANAEYMAKKLKQYGWEYVVVDIQWYEPNAKSDQYNPHTPLVMDEYSRLLPAVNRFPSAADGQGFKPLGDYIHSLGLKFGIHILRGIPRQAVAQKKKILGTNYTAADIADINSVCDWNTDMYGVDPTNPGDQEYYNSIFQLYAGWGVDYVKVDDITR
;
A
#
# COMPACT_ATOMS: atom_id res chain seq x y z
N MET A 1 17.59 -22.73 -6.53
CA MET A 1 16.79 -23.15 -5.36
C MET A 1 15.72 -22.11 -5.12
N SER A 2 14.42 -22.47 -5.16
CA SER A 2 13.36 -21.55 -4.82
C SER A 2 13.46 -21.18 -3.34
N LYS A 3 13.54 -19.88 -3.00
CA LYS A 3 13.42 -19.43 -1.62
C LYS A 3 12.10 -19.97 -1.07
N LYS A 4 12.14 -20.74 -0.01
CA LYS A 4 10.92 -21.11 0.72
C LYS A 4 10.38 -19.85 1.38
N LEU A 5 9.25 -19.34 0.88
CA LEU A 5 8.57 -18.17 1.45
C LEU A 5 7.69 -18.59 2.64
N ALA A 6 7.49 -17.64 3.58
CA ALA A 6 6.51 -17.75 4.67
C ALA A 6 6.60 -19.08 5.48
N GLN A 7 7.82 -19.49 5.85
CA GLN A 7 7.99 -20.71 6.67
C GLN A 7 7.45 -20.56 8.10
N THR A 8 7.37 -19.34 8.59
CA THR A 8 6.81 -18.96 9.89
C THR A 8 5.90 -17.74 9.69
N PRO A 9 4.94 -17.47 10.60
CA PRO A 9 4.20 -16.23 10.59
C PRO A 9 5.14 -15.03 10.63
N PRO A 10 4.84 -13.95 9.88
CA PRO A 10 5.65 -12.74 9.91
C PRO A 10 5.59 -12.09 11.30
N MET A 11 6.72 -11.69 11.82
CA MET A 11 6.83 -10.92 13.05
C MET A 11 7.35 -9.53 12.72
N GLY A 12 6.67 -8.48 13.19
CA GLY A 12 7.06 -7.13 12.88
C GLY A 12 6.20 -6.07 13.54
N TRP A 13 6.48 -4.85 13.21
CA TRP A 13 5.73 -3.66 13.61
C TRP A 13 4.82 -3.23 12.46
N ASN A 14 3.59 -2.88 12.80
CA ASN A 14 2.61 -2.28 11.89
C ASN A 14 2.25 -0.89 12.42
N SER A 15 2.21 0.11 11.55
CA SER A 15 2.00 1.51 11.96
C SER A 15 0.60 1.79 12.52
N TRP A 16 -0.39 0.96 12.19
CA TRP A 16 -1.78 1.18 12.59
C TRP A 16 -1.97 1.33 14.09
N ASP A 17 -1.40 0.42 14.89
CA ASP A 17 -1.62 0.39 16.34
C ASP A 17 -1.06 1.61 17.08
N CYS A 18 -0.10 2.31 16.47
CA CYS A 18 0.53 3.48 17.08
C CYS A 18 0.03 4.81 16.49
N TYR A 19 -0.28 4.84 15.20
CA TYR A 19 -0.51 6.08 14.44
C TYR A 19 -1.84 6.10 13.67
N GLY A 20 -2.59 5.01 13.68
CA GLY A 20 -3.75 4.87 12.79
C GLY A 20 -3.37 5.12 11.35
N ALA A 21 -4.16 5.95 10.65
CA ALA A 21 -3.91 6.25 9.25
C ALA A 21 -2.87 7.36 9.01
N SER A 22 -2.37 8.03 10.07
CA SER A 22 -1.62 9.29 9.97
C SER A 22 -0.10 9.15 9.92
N VAL A 23 0.45 7.95 9.99
CA VAL A 23 1.91 7.71 10.06
C VAL A 23 2.69 8.50 9.01
N ARG A 24 3.86 9.01 9.38
CA ARG A 24 4.79 9.76 8.54
C ARG A 24 6.11 9.02 8.38
N GLU A 25 6.89 9.42 7.38
CA GLU A 25 8.16 8.76 7.06
C GLU A 25 9.16 8.78 8.22
N ASP A 26 9.30 9.89 8.93
CA ASP A 26 10.21 10.03 10.08
C ASP A 26 9.82 9.08 11.22
N GLU A 27 8.53 8.90 11.46
CA GLU A 27 8.01 7.95 12.45
C GLU A 27 8.30 6.49 12.05
N VAL A 28 8.10 6.16 10.76
CA VAL A 28 8.45 4.81 10.25
C VAL A 28 9.94 4.54 10.43
N ARG A 29 10.81 5.50 10.07
CA ARG A 29 12.27 5.38 10.22
C ARG A 29 12.66 5.19 11.68
N ALA A 30 12.12 5.98 12.61
CA ALA A 30 12.41 5.86 14.04
C ALA A 30 12.03 4.49 14.61
N ASN A 31 10.84 3.98 14.24
CA ASN A 31 10.40 2.63 14.65
C ASN A 31 11.26 1.51 14.03
N ALA A 32 11.66 1.66 12.76
CA ALA A 32 12.57 0.73 12.10
C ALA A 32 13.93 0.67 12.78
N GLU A 33 14.51 1.83 13.14
CA GLU A 33 15.79 1.90 13.88
C GLU A 33 15.69 1.22 15.25
N TYR A 34 14.63 1.50 15.99
CA TYR A 34 14.39 0.87 17.29
C TYR A 34 14.28 -0.67 17.13
N MET A 35 13.50 -1.10 16.14
CA MET A 35 13.31 -2.53 15.87
C MET A 35 14.62 -3.22 15.47
N ALA A 36 15.41 -2.60 14.59
CA ALA A 36 16.72 -3.13 14.19
C ALA A 36 17.65 -3.28 15.38
N LYS A 37 17.68 -2.29 16.28
CA LYS A 37 18.57 -2.25 17.45
C LYS A 37 18.13 -3.18 18.57
N LYS A 38 16.83 -3.39 18.79
CA LYS A 38 16.30 -4.01 20.00
C LYS A 38 15.55 -5.33 19.77
N LEU A 39 14.86 -5.47 18.64
CA LEU A 39 13.89 -6.55 18.44
C LEU A 39 14.30 -7.55 17.37
N LYS A 40 15.12 -7.12 16.40
CA LYS A 40 15.57 -7.97 15.27
C LYS A 40 16.21 -9.28 15.72
N GLN A 41 17.00 -9.25 16.79
CA GLN A 41 17.64 -10.45 17.34
C GLN A 41 16.64 -11.53 17.82
N TYR A 42 15.38 -11.15 18.02
CA TYR A 42 14.29 -12.04 18.43
C TYR A 42 13.36 -12.41 17.27
N GLY A 43 13.75 -12.08 16.02
CA GLY A 43 12.97 -12.44 14.81
C GLY A 43 11.93 -11.39 14.39
N TRP A 44 11.93 -10.21 14.98
CA TRP A 44 11.06 -9.10 14.54
C TRP A 44 11.71 -8.41 13.33
N GLU A 45 11.19 -8.67 12.13
CA GLU A 45 11.87 -8.30 10.89
C GLU A 45 11.06 -7.38 9.98
N TYR A 46 9.73 -7.37 10.08
CA TYR A 46 8.86 -6.65 9.15
C TYR A 46 8.46 -5.28 9.68
N VAL A 47 8.66 -4.25 8.88
CA VAL A 47 8.18 -2.87 9.12
C VAL A 47 7.08 -2.59 8.11
N VAL A 48 5.83 -2.48 8.57
CA VAL A 48 4.65 -2.34 7.71
C VAL A 48 4.04 -0.95 7.85
N VAL A 49 3.97 -0.22 6.74
CA VAL A 49 3.21 1.03 6.62
C VAL A 49 1.77 0.69 6.30
N ASP A 50 0.86 0.97 7.23
CA ASP A 50 -0.55 0.66 7.10
C ASP A 50 -1.34 1.74 6.34
N ILE A 51 -2.66 1.54 6.19
CA ILE A 51 -3.61 2.51 5.62
C ILE A 51 -3.48 3.86 6.35
N GLN A 52 -3.62 5.01 5.79
CA GLN A 52 -3.81 5.41 4.37
C GLN A 52 -2.56 6.16 3.88
N TRP A 53 -1.47 5.47 3.57
CA TRP A 53 -0.21 6.10 3.16
C TRP A 53 -0.34 6.98 1.90
N TYR A 54 -1.40 6.83 1.15
CA TYR A 54 -1.71 7.54 -0.10
C TYR A 54 -2.64 8.75 0.09
N GLU A 55 -3.11 9.02 1.32
CA GLU A 55 -4.02 10.13 1.62
C GLU A 55 -3.24 11.28 2.30
N PRO A 56 -3.16 12.49 1.66
CA PRO A 56 -2.33 13.59 2.18
C PRO A 56 -2.74 14.13 3.56
N ASN A 57 -4.04 14.06 3.89
CA ASN A 57 -4.62 14.65 5.11
C ASN A 57 -5.13 13.59 6.08
N ALA A 58 -4.64 12.35 5.96
CA ALA A 58 -5.07 11.24 6.81
C ALA A 58 -4.91 11.56 8.31
N LYS A 59 -5.89 11.12 9.11
CA LYS A 59 -5.95 11.31 10.55
C LYS A 59 -5.79 9.99 11.27
N SER A 60 -5.33 10.04 12.52
CA SER A 60 -5.09 8.83 13.32
C SER A 60 -6.36 8.15 13.79
N ASP A 61 -7.44 8.88 14.01
CA ASP A 61 -8.64 8.46 14.72
C ASP A 61 -9.85 8.16 13.80
N GLN A 62 -9.79 8.62 12.56
CA GLN A 62 -10.89 8.44 11.60
C GLN A 62 -10.43 8.60 10.16
N TYR A 63 -11.15 7.97 9.22
CA TYR A 63 -10.96 8.19 7.80
C TYR A 63 -11.70 9.43 7.31
N ASN A 64 -11.10 10.17 6.37
CA ASN A 64 -11.79 11.25 5.66
C ASN A 64 -12.61 10.63 4.51
N PRO A 65 -13.96 10.67 4.56
CA PRO A 65 -14.76 10.05 3.51
C PRO A 65 -14.58 10.77 2.18
N HIS A 66 -14.44 10.01 1.09
CA HIS A 66 -14.29 10.51 -0.29
C HIS A 66 -13.14 11.51 -0.47
N THR A 67 -12.09 11.39 0.31
CA THR A 67 -10.90 12.26 0.25
C THR A 67 -10.14 12.09 -1.07
N PRO A 68 -9.47 13.13 -1.58
CA PRO A 68 -8.54 12.98 -2.70
C PRO A 68 -7.37 12.07 -2.34
N LEU A 69 -7.11 11.09 -3.18
CA LEU A 69 -6.02 10.13 -3.04
C LEU A 69 -4.91 10.44 -4.04
N VAL A 70 -3.66 10.24 -3.63
CA VAL A 70 -2.51 10.35 -4.54
C VAL A 70 -2.41 9.08 -5.37
N MET A 71 -2.44 9.23 -6.70
CA MET A 71 -2.37 8.11 -7.63
C MET A 71 -1.79 8.56 -8.98
N ASP A 72 -1.25 7.60 -9.72
CA ASP A 72 -0.78 7.85 -11.08
C ASP A 72 -1.90 7.81 -12.14
N GLU A 73 -1.51 7.91 -13.40
CA GLU A 73 -2.45 7.85 -14.54
C GLU A 73 -3.02 6.44 -14.80
N TYR A 74 -2.43 5.41 -14.18
CA TYR A 74 -2.80 3.99 -14.33
C TYR A 74 -3.58 3.45 -13.12
N SER A 75 -4.25 4.33 -12.38
CA SER A 75 -5.10 3.95 -11.23
C SER A 75 -4.33 3.39 -10.02
N ARG A 76 -2.99 3.49 -9.99
CA ARG A 76 -2.16 2.94 -8.93
C ARG A 76 -1.91 4.00 -7.86
N LEU A 77 -2.13 3.64 -6.59
CA LEU A 77 -1.88 4.53 -5.46
C LEU A 77 -0.38 4.81 -5.28
N LEU A 78 -0.07 6.06 -4.93
CA LEU A 78 1.28 6.54 -4.67
C LEU A 78 1.37 7.14 -3.26
N PRO A 79 2.54 7.09 -2.59
CA PRO A 79 2.71 7.71 -1.27
C PRO A 79 2.48 9.22 -1.32
N ALA A 80 1.78 9.73 -0.30
CA ALA A 80 1.55 11.16 -0.14
C ALA A 80 2.86 11.86 0.25
N VAL A 81 3.45 12.66 -0.67
CA VAL A 81 4.79 13.25 -0.53
C VAL A 81 4.92 14.16 0.69
N ASN A 82 3.83 14.84 1.12
CA ASN A 82 3.82 15.64 2.33
C ASN A 82 3.99 14.83 3.62
N ARG A 83 3.77 13.53 3.55
CA ARG A 83 3.94 12.57 4.66
C ARG A 83 5.17 11.68 4.46
N PHE A 84 5.46 11.34 3.22
CA PHE A 84 6.60 10.52 2.80
C PHE A 84 7.47 11.31 1.81
N PRO A 85 8.26 12.28 2.29
CA PRO A 85 8.98 13.21 1.42
C PRO A 85 10.01 12.54 0.50
N SER A 86 10.56 11.39 0.89
CA SER A 86 11.47 10.65 0.02
C SER A 86 10.79 10.01 -1.20
N ALA A 87 9.45 9.98 -1.22
CA ALA A 87 8.68 9.49 -2.36
C ALA A 87 8.56 10.50 -3.51
N ALA A 88 9.07 11.72 -3.33
CA ALA A 88 9.04 12.78 -4.36
C ALA A 88 9.66 12.30 -5.67
N ASP A 89 9.39 13.04 -6.75
CA ASP A 89 9.95 12.82 -8.09
C ASP A 89 9.74 11.40 -8.65
N GLY A 90 8.60 10.78 -8.29
CA GLY A 90 8.21 9.46 -8.77
C GLY A 90 8.94 8.28 -8.12
N GLN A 91 9.72 8.52 -7.05
CA GLN A 91 10.48 7.46 -6.36
C GLN A 91 9.57 6.45 -5.64
N GLY A 92 8.33 6.84 -5.29
CA GLY A 92 7.46 5.99 -4.51
C GLY A 92 8.09 5.59 -3.17
N PHE A 93 7.81 4.39 -2.70
CA PHE A 93 8.43 3.91 -1.45
C PHE A 93 9.84 3.36 -1.61
N LYS A 94 10.44 3.42 -2.81
CA LYS A 94 11.77 2.83 -3.00
C LYS A 94 12.84 3.36 -2.02
N PRO A 95 13.00 4.69 -1.79
CA PRO A 95 14.01 5.18 -0.85
C PRO A 95 13.75 4.76 0.60
N LEU A 96 12.49 4.67 1.02
CA LEU A 96 12.13 4.17 2.35
C LEU A 96 12.39 2.66 2.47
N GLY A 97 12.03 1.88 1.45
CA GLY A 97 12.32 0.45 1.38
C GLY A 97 13.82 0.16 1.44
N ASP A 98 14.61 0.84 0.61
CA ASP A 98 16.09 0.71 0.61
C ASP A 98 16.68 1.05 2.00
N TYR A 99 16.15 2.08 2.66
CA TYR A 99 16.56 2.44 4.02
C TYR A 99 16.27 1.32 5.03
N ILE A 100 15.06 0.78 5.03
CA ILE A 100 14.65 -0.32 5.91
C ILE A 100 15.51 -1.57 5.65
N HIS A 101 15.80 -1.88 4.38
CA HIS A 101 16.71 -2.95 4.00
C HIS A 101 18.13 -2.72 4.50
N SER A 102 18.63 -1.47 4.50
CA SER A 102 19.97 -1.15 5.02
C SER A 102 20.11 -1.46 6.51
N LEU A 103 19.01 -1.45 7.27
CA LEU A 103 18.93 -1.88 8.67
C LEU A 103 18.84 -3.42 8.81
N GLY A 104 18.77 -4.14 7.67
CA GLY A 104 18.59 -5.60 7.61
C GLY A 104 17.19 -6.03 8.03
N LEU A 105 16.19 -5.17 7.84
CA LEU A 105 14.77 -5.44 8.04
C LEU A 105 14.09 -5.63 6.70
N LYS A 106 12.80 -5.99 6.73
CA LYS A 106 11.93 -6.18 5.56
C LYS A 106 10.86 -5.10 5.54
N PHE A 107 10.55 -4.59 4.36
CA PHE A 107 9.57 -3.54 4.15
C PHE A 107 8.22 -4.09 3.72
N GLY A 108 7.14 -3.64 4.34
CA GLY A 108 5.79 -4.00 3.99
C GLY A 108 4.86 -2.79 3.87
N ILE A 109 3.79 -2.97 3.11
CA ILE A 109 2.71 -1.98 2.98
C ILE A 109 1.34 -2.63 3.13
N HIS A 110 0.36 -1.82 3.47
CA HIS A 110 -1.07 -2.18 3.46
C HIS A 110 -1.70 -1.80 2.13
N ILE A 111 -2.64 -2.63 1.66
CA ILE A 111 -3.58 -2.28 0.59
C ILE A 111 -5.00 -2.70 0.99
N LEU A 112 -6.00 -1.96 0.53
CA LEU A 112 -7.37 -2.45 0.44
C LEU A 112 -7.55 -3.25 -0.85
N ARG A 113 -8.45 -4.24 -0.82
CA ARG A 113 -8.90 -4.87 -2.06
C ARG A 113 -9.55 -3.85 -3.00
N GLY A 114 -9.53 -4.15 -4.29
CA GLY A 114 -10.28 -3.37 -5.28
C GLY A 114 -9.51 -2.22 -5.90
N ILE A 115 -10.25 -1.26 -6.45
CA ILE A 115 -9.73 -0.15 -7.24
C ILE A 115 -10.22 1.19 -6.67
N PRO A 116 -9.39 2.27 -6.66
CA PRO A 116 -9.78 3.56 -6.12
C PRO A 116 -11.05 4.13 -6.80
N ARG A 117 -12.05 4.51 -6.00
CA ARG A 117 -13.28 5.15 -6.51
C ARG A 117 -12.97 6.40 -7.32
N GLN A 118 -11.94 7.14 -6.90
CA GLN A 118 -11.46 8.32 -7.63
C GLN A 118 -10.96 7.94 -9.03
N ALA A 119 -10.23 6.82 -9.19
CA ALA A 119 -9.78 6.32 -10.48
C ALA A 119 -10.96 5.95 -11.39
N VAL A 120 -11.99 5.32 -10.82
CA VAL A 120 -13.24 4.97 -11.53
C VAL A 120 -13.95 6.23 -12.01
N ALA A 121 -14.15 7.22 -11.14
CA ALA A 121 -14.80 8.49 -11.50
C ALA A 121 -14.02 9.26 -12.58
N GLN A 122 -12.68 9.19 -12.56
CA GLN A 122 -11.80 9.84 -13.52
C GLN A 122 -11.54 8.99 -14.78
N LYS A 123 -12.08 7.78 -14.87
CA LYS A 123 -11.84 6.81 -15.95
C LYS A 123 -10.35 6.65 -16.25
N LYS A 124 -9.53 6.55 -15.21
CA LYS A 124 -8.10 6.34 -15.36
C LYS A 124 -7.80 5.02 -16.05
N LYS A 125 -6.69 4.95 -16.75
CA LYS A 125 -6.27 3.76 -17.52
C LYS A 125 -5.87 2.60 -16.61
N ILE A 126 -5.93 1.40 -17.17
CA ILE A 126 -5.26 0.22 -16.64
C ILE A 126 -4.02 -0.05 -17.50
N LEU A 127 -2.86 -0.10 -16.86
CA LEU A 127 -1.58 -0.22 -17.54
C LEU A 127 -1.52 -1.45 -18.44
N GLY A 128 -1.07 -1.25 -19.68
CA GLY A 128 -0.88 -2.34 -20.66
C GLY A 128 -2.16 -2.83 -21.33
N THR A 129 -3.30 -2.16 -21.09
CA THR A 129 -4.62 -2.54 -21.64
C THR A 129 -5.32 -1.38 -22.32
N ASN A 130 -6.46 -1.67 -22.95
CA ASN A 130 -7.40 -0.66 -23.44
C ASN A 130 -8.52 -0.35 -22.42
N TYR A 131 -8.51 -0.98 -21.24
CA TYR A 131 -9.49 -0.77 -20.18
C TYR A 131 -9.19 0.47 -19.36
N THR A 132 -10.26 1.02 -18.79
CA THR A 132 -10.21 2.04 -17.74
C THR A 132 -10.64 1.44 -16.40
N ALA A 133 -10.39 2.16 -15.31
CA ALA A 133 -10.87 1.78 -13.98
C ALA A 133 -12.40 1.58 -13.93
N ALA A 134 -13.15 2.34 -14.74
CA ALA A 134 -14.61 2.22 -14.81
C ALA A 134 -15.06 0.92 -15.51
N ASP A 135 -14.26 0.35 -16.39
CA ASP A 135 -14.61 -0.87 -17.11
C ASP A 135 -14.44 -2.13 -16.25
N ILE A 136 -13.60 -2.08 -15.22
CA ILE A 136 -13.28 -3.21 -14.35
C ILE A 136 -13.85 -3.12 -12.95
N ALA A 137 -14.44 -1.97 -12.58
CA ALA A 137 -14.96 -1.76 -11.22
C ALA A 137 -16.30 -2.47 -11.01
N ASP A 138 -16.45 -3.15 -9.89
CA ASP A 138 -17.75 -3.52 -9.32
C ASP A 138 -18.17 -2.44 -8.30
N ILE A 139 -18.98 -1.50 -8.74
CA ILE A 139 -19.44 -0.36 -7.92
C ILE A 139 -20.41 -0.77 -6.80
N ASN A 140 -20.97 -1.98 -6.83
CA ASN A 140 -21.82 -2.51 -5.78
C ASN A 140 -21.01 -3.17 -4.66
N SER A 141 -19.76 -3.52 -4.92
CA SER A 141 -18.84 -4.08 -3.95
C SER A 141 -18.05 -2.96 -3.27
N VAL A 142 -18.44 -2.62 -2.03
CA VAL A 142 -17.87 -1.51 -1.27
C VAL A 142 -17.32 -1.99 0.06
N CYS A 143 -16.35 -1.26 0.61
CA CYS A 143 -15.90 -1.40 1.97
C CYS A 143 -16.78 -0.53 2.88
N ASP A 144 -17.38 -1.11 3.94
CA ASP A 144 -18.34 -0.38 4.79
C ASP A 144 -17.67 0.64 5.71
N TRP A 145 -16.42 0.40 6.08
CA TRP A 145 -15.67 1.23 7.02
C TRP A 145 -14.73 2.24 6.34
N ASN A 146 -14.55 2.13 5.01
CA ASN A 146 -13.67 3.04 4.25
C ASN A 146 -14.23 3.30 2.85
N THR A 147 -14.17 4.55 2.39
CA THR A 147 -14.76 4.98 1.11
C THR A 147 -13.78 5.02 -0.05
N ASP A 148 -12.56 4.53 0.10
CA ASP A 148 -11.50 4.71 -0.91
C ASP A 148 -11.71 3.82 -2.14
N MET A 149 -12.23 2.59 -1.96
CA MET A 149 -12.23 1.57 -2.99
C MET A 149 -13.63 1.12 -3.41
N TYR A 150 -13.75 0.70 -4.66
CA TYR A 150 -14.76 -0.25 -5.13
C TYR A 150 -14.12 -1.63 -5.29
N GLY A 151 -14.93 -2.69 -5.34
CA GLY A 151 -14.49 -3.99 -5.80
C GLY A 151 -14.09 -3.95 -7.28
N VAL A 152 -13.56 -5.05 -7.77
CA VAL A 152 -13.29 -5.28 -9.19
C VAL A 152 -14.06 -6.49 -9.68
N ASP A 153 -14.41 -6.50 -10.96
CA ASP A 153 -15.07 -7.62 -11.62
C ASP A 153 -14.05 -8.67 -12.05
N PRO A 154 -13.94 -9.83 -11.35
CA PRO A 154 -12.94 -10.84 -11.67
C PRO A 154 -13.17 -11.55 -13.00
N THR A 155 -14.29 -11.31 -13.67
CA THR A 155 -14.57 -11.84 -15.00
C THR A 155 -13.99 -10.97 -16.11
N ASN A 156 -13.61 -9.72 -15.80
CA ASN A 156 -12.98 -8.81 -16.74
C ASN A 156 -11.47 -9.02 -16.77
N PRO A 157 -10.84 -9.29 -17.94
CA PRO A 157 -9.39 -9.49 -18.01
C PRO A 157 -8.55 -8.31 -17.51
N GLY A 158 -9.09 -7.10 -17.53
CA GLY A 158 -8.42 -5.90 -17.02
C GLY A 158 -8.19 -5.93 -15.52
N ASP A 159 -8.96 -6.71 -14.75
CA ASP A 159 -8.77 -6.91 -13.31
C ASP A 159 -7.39 -7.52 -13.02
N GLN A 160 -7.07 -8.63 -13.66
CA GLN A 160 -5.77 -9.28 -13.48
C GLN A 160 -4.61 -8.35 -13.87
N GLU A 161 -4.76 -7.60 -14.96
CA GLU A 161 -3.72 -6.65 -15.38
C GLU A 161 -3.58 -5.47 -14.43
N TYR A 162 -4.66 -5.02 -13.81
CA TYR A 162 -4.59 -4.02 -12.75
C TYR A 162 -3.75 -4.53 -11.57
N TYR A 163 -4.07 -5.71 -11.03
CA TYR A 163 -3.30 -6.29 -9.93
C TYR A 163 -1.86 -6.60 -10.33
N ASN A 164 -1.61 -7.12 -11.52
CA ASN A 164 -0.25 -7.31 -12.04
C ASN A 164 0.54 -6.00 -12.01
N SER A 165 -0.08 -4.89 -12.42
CA SER A 165 0.57 -3.59 -12.49
C SER A 165 0.91 -3.02 -11.11
N ILE A 166 0.02 -3.15 -10.11
CA ILE A 166 0.29 -2.65 -8.76
C ILE A 166 1.35 -3.49 -8.05
N PHE A 167 1.30 -4.81 -8.16
CA PHE A 167 2.32 -5.67 -7.56
C PHE A 167 3.70 -5.52 -8.22
N GLN A 168 3.73 -5.26 -9.55
CA GLN A 168 4.98 -4.91 -10.22
C GLN A 168 5.55 -3.59 -9.70
N LEU A 169 4.70 -2.58 -9.48
CA LEU A 169 5.11 -1.29 -8.89
C LEU A 169 5.68 -1.49 -7.48
N TYR A 170 5.00 -2.26 -6.64
CA TYR A 170 5.45 -2.52 -5.25
C TYR A 170 6.74 -3.33 -5.20
N ALA A 171 6.89 -4.31 -6.08
CA ALA A 171 8.16 -5.04 -6.24
C ALA A 171 9.30 -4.10 -6.66
N GLY A 172 9.03 -3.12 -7.54
CA GLY A 172 9.99 -2.08 -7.91
C GLY A 172 10.38 -1.16 -6.76
N TRP A 173 9.52 -0.98 -5.77
CA TRP A 173 9.84 -0.25 -4.53
C TRP A 173 10.57 -1.09 -3.48
N GLY A 174 10.76 -2.39 -3.73
CA GLY A 174 11.39 -3.30 -2.77
C GLY A 174 10.48 -3.75 -1.65
N VAL A 175 9.16 -3.80 -1.88
CA VAL A 175 8.19 -4.32 -0.90
C VAL A 175 8.34 -5.83 -0.77
N ASP A 176 8.58 -6.31 0.46
CA ASP A 176 8.71 -7.73 0.80
C ASP A 176 7.41 -8.36 1.28
N TYR A 177 6.48 -7.54 1.76
CA TYR A 177 5.24 -7.99 2.39
C TYR A 177 4.08 -7.05 2.09
N VAL A 178 2.94 -7.60 1.74
CA VAL A 178 1.69 -6.85 1.52
C VAL A 178 0.62 -7.37 2.47
N LYS A 179 0.11 -6.49 3.35
CA LYS A 179 -1.11 -6.72 4.11
C LYS A 179 -2.29 -6.34 3.23
N VAL A 180 -3.15 -7.29 2.90
CA VAL A 180 -4.38 -7.04 2.11
C VAL A 180 -5.58 -7.05 3.04
N ASP A 181 -6.34 -5.98 3.05
CA ASP A 181 -7.51 -5.83 3.93
C ASP A 181 -8.84 -5.88 3.14
N ASP A 182 -9.95 -6.12 3.86
CA ASP A 182 -11.32 -6.23 3.32
C ASP A 182 -11.51 -7.33 2.25
N ILE A 183 -10.75 -8.43 2.31
CA ILE A 183 -10.78 -9.52 1.30
C ILE A 183 -11.82 -10.60 1.57
N THR A 184 -12.53 -10.54 2.68
CA THR A 184 -13.47 -11.60 3.12
C THR A 184 -14.93 -11.33 2.74
N ARG A 185 -15.20 -10.41 1.84
CA ARG A 185 -16.55 -10.02 1.41
C ARG A 185 -16.80 -10.33 -0.05
#